data_344992efbe7c39501ac927d179bd1dc8
#
_entry.id   344992efbe7c39501ac927d179bd1dc8
#
_cell.length_a   1.000
_cell.length_b   1.000
_cell.length_c   1.000
_cell.angle_alpha   90.00
_cell.angle_beta   90.00
_cell.angle_gamma   90.00
#
_symmetry.space_group_name_H-M   'P 1'
#
loop_
_entity.id
_entity.type
_entity.pdbx_description
1 polymer ?
#
loop_
_entity_poly.entity_id
_entity_poly.type
_entity_poly.pdbx_seq_one_letter_code
_entity_poly.pdbx_strand_id
1 'polypeptide(L)'
;KIMGLIELFLIAVGLSMDAFAVSVCKGLAMPKCTFKKAAIVGLWFGGFQALMPAIGYILGAQFQEAIASIDHWIAFVLLALIGGNMIHEALDNDEEEADASLDVKTMFLLAVATSIDALAIGITFAFLKVSIIPAVCFIGIVTFIISFAGVKIGNVFGARYKNKAEIVGGVILILLGLKILLEHLGFLG
;
A
#
# COMPACT_ATOMS: atom_id res chain seq x y z
N LYS A 1 18.60 18.14 -8.29
CA LYS A 1 19.62 17.07 -8.33
C LYS A 1 18.96 15.82 -8.94
N ILE A 2 19.62 15.18 -9.91
CA ILE A 2 19.17 13.88 -10.39
C ILE A 2 19.70 12.87 -9.39
N MET A 3 18.80 12.20 -8.68
CA MET A 3 19.13 11.09 -7.79
C MET A 3 19.65 9.92 -8.63
N GLY A 4 20.59 9.13 -8.08
CA GLY A 4 21.08 7.95 -8.77
C GLY A 4 19.94 6.99 -9.10
N LEU A 5 19.93 6.42 -10.31
CA LEU A 5 18.86 5.50 -10.74
C LEU A 5 18.71 4.29 -9.79
N ILE A 6 19.84 3.81 -9.25
CA ILE A 6 19.86 2.69 -8.28
C ILE A 6 19.20 3.10 -6.97
N GLU A 7 19.52 4.29 -6.45
CA GLU A 7 18.93 4.82 -5.22
C GLU A 7 17.41 4.96 -5.37
N LEU A 8 16.98 5.56 -6.48
CA LEU A 8 15.57 5.73 -6.78
C LEU A 8 14.85 4.37 -6.93
N PHE A 9 15.50 3.39 -7.55
CA PHE A 9 14.96 2.04 -7.69
C PHE A 9 14.78 1.36 -6.33
N LEU A 10 15.78 1.44 -5.46
CA LEU A 10 15.69 0.85 -4.10
C LEU A 10 14.59 1.51 -3.27
N ILE A 11 14.44 2.83 -3.35
CA ILE A 11 13.35 3.57 -2.71
C ILE A 11 12.00 3.11 -3.28
N ALA A 12 11.87 3.05 -4.62
CA ALA A 12 10.63 2.65 -5.26
C ALA A 12 10.21 1.23 -4.91
N VAL A 13 11.15 0.29 -4.85
CA VAL A 13 10.88 -1.09 -4.40
C VAL A 13 10.50 -1.11 -2.92
N GLY A 14 11.23 -0.42 -2.05
CA GLY A 14 10.92 -0.35 -0.62
C GLY A 14 9.51 0.17 -0.37
N LEU A 15 9.17 1.32 -0.96
CA LEU A 15 7.84 1.93 -0.88
C LEU A 15 6.72 1.05 -1.46
N SER A 16 7.05 0.17 -2.41
CA SER A 16 6.06 -0.72 -3.03
C SER A 16 5.72 -1.94 -2.18
N MET A 17 6.48 -2.23 -1.11
CA MET A 17 6.30 -3.47 -0.34
C MET A 17 4.96 -3.52 0.39
N ASP A 18 4.50 -2.40 0.93
CA ASP A 18 3.20 -2.32 1.61
C ASP A 18 2.05 -2.52 0.60
N ALA A 19 2.12 -1.86 -0.55
CA ALA A 19 1.18 -2.04 -1.64
C ALA A 19 1.22 -3.48 -2.19
N PHE A 20 2.39 -4.12 -2.24
CA PHE A 20 2.53 -5.52 -2.63
C PHE A 20 1.83 -6.45 -1.65
N ALA A 21 2.06 -6.29 -0.34
CA ALA A 21 1.43 -7.12 0.69
C ALA A 21 -0.11 -7.04 0.61
N VAL A 22 -0.65 -5.82 0.52
CA VAL A 22 -2.10 -5.60 0.36
C VAL A 22 -2.62 -6.16 -0.97
N SER A 23 -1.86 -6.04 -2.05
CA SER A 23 -2.22 -6.61 -3.37
C SER A 23 -2.29 -8.13 -3.34
N VAL A 24 -1.37 -8.79 -2.62
CA VAL A 24 -1.41 -10.24 -2.40
C VAL A 24 -2.68 -10.62 -1.62
N CYS A 25 -3.02 -9.89 -0.55
CA CYS A 25 -4.24 -10.13 0.23
C CYS A 25 -5.50 -9.98 -0.63
N LYS A 26 -5.59 -8.92 -1.46
CA LYS A 26 -6.70 -8.75 -2.41
C LYS A 26 -6.76 -9.90 -3.43
N GLY A 27 -5.61 -10.34 -3.93
CA GLY A 27 -5.53 -11.49 -4.84
C GLY A 27 -6.01 -12.78 -4.20
N LEU A 28 -5.66 -13.02 -2.93
CA LEU A 28 -6.11 -14.17 -2.13
C LEU A 28 -7.65 -14.21 -1.99
N ALA A 29 -8.27 -13.06 -1.73
CA ALA A 29 -9.72 -12.93 -1.56
C ALA A 29 -10.50 -13.08 -2.88
N MET A 30 -9.87 -12.85 -4.05
CA MET A 30 -10.55 -12.91 -5.34
C MET A 30 -10.83 -14.35 -5.80
N PRO A 31 -12.08 -14.74 -6.10
CA PRO A 31 -12.39 -16.06 -6.67
C PRO A 31 -11.73 -16.29 -8.04
N LYS A 32 -11.66 -15.25 -8.86
CA LYS A 32 -10.96 -15.23 -10.15
C LYS A 32 -10.32 -13.86 -10.39
N CYS A 33 -9.00 -13.85 -10.56
CA CYS A 33 -8.26 -12.66 -10.94
C CYS A 33 -8.20 -12.55 -12.47
N THR A 34 -8.88 -11.54 -13.02
CA THR A 34 -8.70 -11.15 -14.42
C THR A 34 -7.58 -10.14 -14.55
N PHE A 35 -6.99 -10.03 -15.75
CA PHE A 35 -6.01 -8.98 -16.06
C PHE A 35 -6.53 -7.59 -15.68
N LYS A 36 -7.82 -7.31 -15.98
CA LYS A 36 -8.47 -6.03 -15.66
C LYS A 36 -8.49 -5.74 -14.15
N LYS A 37 -8.84 -6.73 -13.32
CA LYS A 37 -8.87 -6.58 -11.86
C LYS A 37 -7.47 -6.29 -11.31
N ALA A 38 -6.46 -7.04 -11.74
CA ALA A 38 -5.07 -6.81 -11.33
C ALA A 38 -4.56 -5.43 -11.78
N ALA A 39 -4.92 -4.99 -12.99
CA ALA A 39 -4.57 -3.66 -13.49
C ALA A 39 -5.23 -2.53 -12.69
N ILE A 40 -6.49 -2.70 -12.29
CA ILE A 40 -7.21 -1.73 -11.43
C ILE A 40 -6.50 -1.58 -10.09
N VAL A 41 -6.15 -2.68 -9.42
CA VAL A 41 -5.41 -2.64 -8.14
C VAL A 41 -4.05 -1.96 -8.34
N GLY A 42 -3.31 -2.34 -9.38
CA GLY A 42 -2.04 -1.71 -9.70
C GLY A 42 -2.17 -0.20 -9.96
N LEU A 43 -3.22 0.24 -10.67
CA LEU A 43 -3.48 1.67 -10.92
C LEU A 43 -3.81 2.44 -9.64
N TRP A 44 -4.58 1.86 -8.73
CA TRP A 44 -4.86 2.47 -7.44
C TRP A 44 -3.56 2.67 -6.64
N PHE A 45 -2.81 1.60 -6.41
CA PHE A 45 -1.59 1.69 -5.61
C PHE A 45 -0.48 2.49 -6.31
N GLY A 46 -0.23 2.23 -7.59
CA GLY A 46 0.78 2.98 -8.34
C GLY A 46 0.43 4.45 -8.50
N GLY A 47 -0.86 4.78 -8.70
CA GLY A 47 -1.34 6.14 -8.79
C GLY A 47 -1.16 6.92 -7.48
N PHE A 48 -1.55 6.34 -6.35
CA PHE A 48 -1.36 6.96 -5.05
C PHE A 48 0.11 7.02 -4.63
N GLN A 49 0.90 6.00 -4.99
CA GLN A 49 2.34 5.98 -4.72
C GLN A 49 3.11 7.02 -5.55
N ALA A 50 2.56 7.50 -6.66
CA ALA A 50 3.07 8.66 -7.39
C ALA A 50 2.52 9.99 -6.85
N LEU A 51 1.24 10.02 -6.49
CA LEU A 51 0.54 11.22 -6.04
C LEU A 51 1.04 11.71 -4.66
N MET A 52 1.22 10.79 -3.71
CA MET A 52 1.59 11.13 -2.34
C MET A 52 2.97 11.81 -2.24
N PRO A 53 4.05 11.32 -2.88
CA PRO A 53 5.31 12.05 -2.84
C PRO A 53 5.26 13.36 -3.61
N ALA A 54 4.40 13.51 -4.63
CA ALA A 54 4.17 14.81 -5.28
C ALA A 54 3.54 15.81 -4.30
N ILE A 55 2.52 15.39 -3.53
CA ILE A 55 1.91 16.20 -2.48
C ILE A 55 2.93 16.51 -1.39
N GLY A 56 3.67 15.50 -0.91
CA GLY A 56 4.72 15.66 0.09
C GLY A 56 5.81 16.66 -0.33
N TYR A 57 6.19 16.65 -1.61
CA TYR A 57 7.14 17.59 -2.17
C TYR A 57 6.62 19.05 -2.12
N ILE A 58 5.35 19.25 -2.44
CA ILE A 58 4.71 20.59 -2.38
C ILE A 58 4.61 21.07 -0.93
N LEU A 59 4.26 20.18 0.00
CA LEU A 59 4.09 20.49 1.41
C LEU A 59 5.43 20.58 2.17
N GLY A 60 6.47 19.92 1.68
CA GLY A 60 7.76 19.80 2.36
C GLY A 60 8.47 21.11 2.67
N ALA A 61 8.16 22.17 1.93
CA ALA A 61 8.68 23.49 2.18
C ALA A 61 7.95 24.25 3.31
N GLN A 62 6.78 23.77 3.75
CA GLN A 62 5.89 24.54 4.64
C GLN A 62 5.59 23.84 5.99
N PHE A 63 5.65 22.51 6.10
CA PHE A 63 5.05 21.80 7.25
C PHE A 63 5.83 20.58 7.77
N GLN A 64 7.15 20.59 7.73
CA GLN A 64 8.00 19.42 8.04
C GLN A 64 7.74 18.73 9.39
N GLU A 65 7.47 19.48 10.47
CA GLU A 65 7.34 18.92 11.82
C GLU A 65 5.93 18.44 12.17
N ALA A 66 4.90 19.02 11.54
CA ALA A 66 3.51 18.73 11.90
C ALA A 66 2.96 17.44 11.27
N ILE A 67 3.48 17.03 10.11
CA ILE A 67 2.95 15.87 9.36
C ILE A 67 3.51 14.55 9.91
N ALA A 68 4.77 14.53 10.32
CA ALA A 68 5.47 13.31 10.73
C ALA A 68 4.92 12.63 12.00
N SER A 69 4.09 13.31 12.79
CA SER A 69 3.62 12.78 14.08
C SER A 69 2.26 12.05 14.04
N ILE A 70 1.47 12.24 12.98
CA ILE A 70 0.06 11.76 12.93
C ILE A 70 -0.15 10.66 11.88
N ASP A 71 0.60 10.65 10.79
CA ASP A 71 0.42 9.79 9.61
C ASP A 71 0.48 8.29 9.93
N HIS A 72 1.40 7.87 10.80
CA HIS A 72 1.58 6.46 11.19
C HIS A 72 0.41 5.90 12.00
N TRP A 73 -0.22 6.73 12.85
CA TRP A 73 -1.43 6.34 13.58
C TRP A 73 -2.61 6.13 12.64
N ILE A 74 -2.76 7.00 11.63
CA ILE A 74 -3.80 6.88 10.61
C ILE A 74 -3.60 5.59 9.81
N ALA A 75 -2.37 5.32 9.35
CA ALA A 75 -2.04 4.09 8.62
C ALA A 75 -2.36 2.85 9.46
N PHE A 76 -1.93 2.80 10.73
CA PHE A 76 -2.21 1.68 11.63
C PHE A 76 -3.72 1.44 11.79
N VAL A 77 -4.48 2.49 12.11
CA VAL A 77 -5.94 2.37 12.33
C VAL A 77 -6.64 1.87 11.06
N LEU A 78 -6.29 2.41 9.88
CA LEU A 78 -6.88 1.99 8.62
C LEU A 78 -6.56 0.52 8.30
N LEU A 79 -5.30 0.11 8.43
CA LEU A 79 -4.88 -1.27 8.15
C LEU A 79 -5.47 -2.26 9.17
N ALA A 80 -5.56 -1.86 10.44
CA ALA A 80 -6.18 -2.69 11.48
C ALA A 80 -7.69 -2.87 11.25
N LEU A 81 -8.41 -1.82 10.86
CA LEU A 81 -9.83 -1.91 10.54
C LEU A 81 -10.09 -2.79 9.33
N ILE A 82 -9.32 -2.63 8.25
CA ILE A 82 -9.48 -3.43 7.03
C ILE A 82 -9.09 -4.88 7.28
N GLY A 83 -7.96 -5.13 7.96
CA GLY A 83 -7.54 -6.48 8.32
C GLY A 83 -8.51 -7.18 9.26
N GLY A 84 -9.07 -6.44 10.24
CA GLY A 84 -10.11 -6.94 11.14
C GLY A 84 -11.39 -7.31 10.39
N ASN A 85 -11.84 -6.49 9.45
CA ASN A 85 -13.01 -6.78 8.63
C ASN A 85 -12.80 -8.03 7.76
N MET A 86 -11.62 -8.20 7.15
CA MET A 86 -11.29 -9.41 6.38
C MET A 86 -11.35 -10.68 7.23
N ILE A 87 -10.89 -10.63 8.49
CA ILE A 87 -10.96 -11.76 9.42
C ILE A 87 -12.42 -12.03 9.81
N HIS A 88 -13.20 -10.98 10.07
CA HIS A 88 -14.62 -11.11 10.41
C HIS A 88 -15.39 -11.78 9.27
N GLU A 89 -15.23 -11.33 8.03
CA GLU A 89 -15.85 -11.92 6.85
C GLU A 89 -15.46 -13.39 6.64
N ALA A 90 -14.21 -13.75 6.91
CA ALA A 90 -13.74 -15.13 6.81
C ALA A 90 -14.30 -16.07 7.87
N LEU A 91 -14.70 -15.55 9.02
CA LEU A 91 -15.30 -16.31 10.13
C LEU A 91 -16.83 -16.40 10.04
N ASP A 92 -17.47 -15.40 9.45
CA ASP A 92 -18.89 -15.46 9.13
C ASP A 92 -19.08 -16.36 7.93
N ASN A 93 -19.65 -17.54 8.16
CA ASN A 93 -19.95 -18.53 7.10
C ASN A 93 -21.12 -18.12 6.16
N ASP A 94 -21.54 -16.86 6.19
CA ASP A 94 -22.48 -16.34 5.22
C ASP A 94 -21.78 -16.25 3.86
N GLU A 95 -22.33 -16.95 2.87
CA GLU A 95 -21.84 -17.01 1.47
C GLU A 95 -21.96 -15.65 0.74
N GLU A 96 -21.99 -14.55 1.45
CA GLU A 96 -21.79 -13.24 0.86
C GLU A 96 -20.35 -13.18 0.36
N GLU A 97 -20.22 -12.94 -0.93
CA GLU A 97 -18.94 -12.85 -1.66
C GLU A 97 -17.95 -12.03 -0.85
N ALA A 98 -16.96 -12.71 -0.24
CA ALA A 98 -15.85 -12.07 0.45
C ALA A 98 -15.39 -10.88 -0.36
N ASP A 99 -15.18 -9.73 0.27
CA ASP A 99 -14.97 -8.44 -0.39
C ASP A 99 -13.70 -8.45 -1.28
N ALA A 100 -13.76 -9.29 -2.29
CA ALA A 100 -13.01 -9.16 -3.51
C ALA A 100 -13.43 -7.87 -4.25
N SER A 101 -14.33 -7.07 -3.63
CA SER A 101 -14.83 -5.86 -4.23
C SER A 101 -13.67 -4.90 -4.40
N LEU A 102 -13.53 -4.47 -5.64
CA LEU A 102 -12.70 -3.33 -5.99
C LEU A 102 -13.52 -2.06 -5.77
N ASP A 103 -14.26 -2.03 -4.65
CA ASP A 103 -15.04 -0.88 -4.27
C ASP A 103 -14.13 0.34 -4.11
N VAL A 104 -14.56 1.45 -4.69
CA VAL A 104 -13.78 2.69 -4.75
C VAL A 104 -13.38 3.16 -3.34
N LYS A 105 -14.28 3.04 -2.36
CA LYS A 105 -14.02 3.47 -0.99
C LYS A 105 -12.93 2.62 -0.34
N THR A 106 -13.02 1.30 -0.45
CA THR A 106 -12.03 0.37 0.10
C THR A 106 -10.67 0.54 -0.59
N MET A 107 -10.66 0.61 -1.93
CA MET A 107 -9.42 0.81 -2.68
C MET A 107 -8.76 2.15 -2.37
N PHE A 108 -9.56 3.21 -2.20
CA PHE A 108 -9.05 4.53 -1.80
C PHE A 108 -8.38 4.47 -0.42
N LEU A 109 -9.05 3.90 0.58
CA LEU A 109 -8.51 3.80 1.94
C LEU A 109 -7.21 2.98 1.98
N LEU A 110 -7.17 1.85 1.28
CA LEU A 110 -5.98 1.02 1.17
C LEU A 110 -4.84 1.76 0.46
N ALA A 111 -5.13 2.45 -0.64
CA ALA A 111 -4.12 3.20 -1.39
C ALA A 111 -3.56 4.36 -0.58
N VAL A 112 -4.39 5.08 0.18
CA VAL A 112 -3.93 6.12 1.11
C VAL A 112 -3.05 5.51 2.20
N ALA A 113 -3.53 4.44 2.87
CA ALA A 113 -2.79 3.82 3.97
C ALA A 113 -1.40 3.30 3.56
N THR A 114 -1.30 2.70 2.36
CA THR A 114 -0.03 2.13 1.84
C THR A 114 0.90 3.15 1.20
N SER A 115 0.50 4.41 1.05
CA SER A 115 1.30 5.46 0.41
C SER A 115 1.65 6.64 1.33
N ILE A 116 1.38 6.53 2.63
CA ILE A 116 1.71 7.58 3.61
C ILE A 116 3.23 7.75 3.73
N ASP A 117 3.99 6.66 3.71
CA ASP A 117 5.45 6.67 3.69
C ASP A 117 6.02 7.39 2.47
N ALA A 118 5.35 7.25 1.32
CA ALA A 118 5.70 7.99 0.10
C ALA A 118 5.51 9.50 0.25
N LEU A 119 4.54 9.95 1.06
CA LEU A 119 4.37 11.36 1.39
C LEU A 119 5.61 11.89 2.13
N ALA A 120 6.12 11.16 3.13
CA ALA A 120 7.33 11.53 3.88
C ALA A 120 8.57 11.59 2.96
N ILE A 121 8.70 10.62 2.04
CA ILE A 121 9.77 10.63 1.03
C ILE A 121 9.64 11.86 0.10
N GLY A 122 8.43 12.25 -0.28
CA GLY A 122 8.19 13.47 -1.06
C GLY A 122 8.69 14.73 -0.36
N ILE A 123 8.43 14.86 0.94
CA ILE A 123 8.97 15.94 1.77
C ILE A 123 10.51 15.94 1.74
N THR A 124 11.12 14.77 1.91
CA THR A 124 12.58 14.61 1.85
C THR A 124 13.13 15.00 0.47
N PHE A 125 12.44 14.65 -0.62
CA PHE A 125 12.82 15.03 -1.98
C PHE A 125 12.80 16.54 -2.19
N ALA A 126 11.90 17.27 -1.52
CA ALA A 126 11.89 18.73 -1.57
C ALA A 126 13.17 19.32 -0.98
N PHE A 127 13.60 18.82 0.20
CA PHE A 127 14.85 19.29 0.82
C PHE A 127 16.09 18.96 0.00
N LEU A 128 16.14 17.77 -0.58
CA LEU A 128 17.26 17.32 -1.42
C LEU A 128 17.21 17.94 -2.82
N LYS A 129 16.20 18.77 -3.13
CA LYS A 129 16.00 19.38 -4.46
C LYS A 129 16.04 18.36 -5.60
N VAL A 130 15.41 17.22 -5.38
CA VAL A 130 15.26 16.15 -6.38
C VAL A 130 14.29 16.60 -7.46
N SER A 131 14.51 16.19 -8.71
CA SER A 131 13.55 16.40 -9.79
C SER A 131 12.34 15.51 -9.57
N ILE A 132 11.25 16.08 -9.04
CA ILE A 132 10.10 15.31 -8.52
C ILE A 132 9.37 14.52 -9.62
N ILE A 133 9.14 15.09 -10.79
CA ILE A 133 8.34 14.46 -11.86
C ILE A 133 8.89 13.10 -12.29
N PRO A 134 10.18 12.97 -12.68
CA PRO A 134 10.73 11.65 -13.00
C PRO A 134 10.70 10.68 -11.84
N ALA A 135 10.93 11.15 -10.60
CA ALA A 135 10.95 10.33 -9.42
C ALA A 135 9.56 9.72 -9.13
N VAL A 136 8.51 10.52 -9.11
CA VAL A 136 7.15 10.03 -8.83
C VAL A 136 6.61 9.13 -9.94
N CYS A 137 6.91 9.43 -11.21
CA CYS A 137 6.55 8.55 -12.32
C CYS A 137 7.22 7.18 -12.19
N PHE A 138 8.49 7.16 -11.85
CA PHE A 138 9.24 5.92 -11.68
C PHE A 138 8.71 5.11 -10.51
N ILE A 139 8.48 5.73 -9.34
CA ILE A 139 7.91 5.09 -8.15
C ILE A 139 6.52 4.51 -8.48
N GLY A 140 5.65 5.29 -9.12
CA GLY A 140 4.31 4.84 -9.49
C GLY A 140 4.32 3.64 -10.45
N ILE A 141 5.20 3.64 -11.46
CA ILE A 141 5.34 2.53 -12.41
C ILE A 141 5.84 1.27 -11.71
N VAL A 142 6.86 1.37 -10.86
CA VAL A 142 7.41 0.24 -10.11
C VAL A 142 6.33 -0.34 -9.19
N THR A 143 5.61 0.51 -8.45
CA THR A 143 4.51 0.07 -7.58
C THR A 143 3.37 -0.57 -8.37
N PHE A 144 3.00 -0.02 -9.52
CA PHE A 144 2.00 -0.64 -10.39
C PHE A 144 2.39 -2.07 -10.78
N ILE A 145 3.62 -2.27 -11.25
CA ILE A 145 4.12 -3.59 -11.69
C ILE A 145 4.13 -4.58 -10.52
N ILE A 146 4.66 -4.15 -9.38
CA ILE A 146 4.79 -4.99 -8.18
C ILE A 146 3.40 -5.34 -7.62
N SER A 147 2.47 -4.40 -7.56
CA SER A 147 1.10 -4.63 -7.09
C SER A 147 0.32 -5.53 -8.05
N PHE A 148 0.46 -5.31 -9.35
CA PHE A 148 -0.14 -6.18 -10.36
C PHE A 148 0.32 -7.63 -10.22
N ALA A 149 1.64 -7.83 -10.03
CA ALA A 149 2.21 -9.16 -9.77
C ALA A 149 1.69 -9.73 -8.45
N GLY A 150 1.61 -8.92 -7.39
CA GLY A 150 1.09 -9.30 -6.07
C GLY A 150 -0.34 -9.88 -6.15
N VAL A 151 -1.26 -9.21 -6.85
CA VAL A 151 -2.62 -9.71 -7.05
C VAL A 151 -2.63 -11.06 -7.77
N LYS A 152 -1.80 -11.23 -8.80
CA LYS A 152 -1.69 -12.49 -9.53
C LYS A 152 -1.17 -13.63 -8.66
N ILE A 153 -0.11 -13.36 -7.90
CA ILE A 153 0.49 -14.32 -6.96
C ILE A 153 -0.55 -14.70 -5.92
N GLY A 154 -1.19 -13.72 -5.27
CA GLY A 154 -2.22 -13.95 -4.26
C GLY A 154 -3.37 -14.81 -4.78
N ASN A 155 -3.88 -14.53 -5.98
CA ASN A 155 -4.98 -15.30 -6.56
C ASN A 155 -4.64 -16.77 -6.83
N VAL A 156 -3.41 -17.07 -7.29
CA VAL A 156 -2.96 -18.45 -7.50
C VAL A 156 -2.96 -19.23 -6.19
N PHE A 157 -2.53 -18.62 -5.09
CA PHE A 157 -2.57 -19.24 -3.77
C PHE A 157 -3.98 -19.29 -3.17
N GLY A 158 -4.79 -18.24 -3.33
CA GLY A 158 -6.12 -18.10 -2.75
C GLY A 158 -7.16 -19.06 -3.33
N ALA A 159 -7.07 -19.37 -4.60
CA ALA A 159 -8.01 -20.30 -5.28
C ALA A 159 -8.05 -21.70 -4.62
N ARG A 160 -7.03 -22.06 -3.86
CA ARG A 160 -6.94 -23.36 -3.20
C ARG A 160 -7.36 -23.34 -1.72
N TYR A 161 -7.37 -22.17 -1.06
CA TYR A 161 -7.56 -22.06 0.39
C TYR A 161 -8.30 -20.76 0.78
N LYS A 162 -9.48 -20.48 0.20
CA LYS A 162 -10.20 -19.21 0.33
C LYS A 162 -10.27 -18.68 1.78
N ASN A 163 -10.93 -19.37 2.70
CA ASN A 163 -11.13 -18.88 4.07
C ASN A 163 -9.82 -18.75 4.86
N LYS A 164 -8.89 -19.69 4.69
CA LYS A 164 -7.56 -19.59 5.33
C LYS A 164 -6.75 -18.44 4.78
N ALA A 165 -6.88 -18.15 3.48
CA ALA A 165 -6.20 -17.06 2.83
C ALA A 165 -6.71 -15.70 3.31
N GLU A 166 -8.00 -15.53 3.54
CA GLU A 166 -8.62 -14.31 4.06
C GLU A 166 -8.16 -14.03 5.49
N ILE A 167 -8.13 -15.05 6.35
CA ILE A 167 -7.58 -14.92 7.72
C ILE A 167 -6.12 -14.51 7.67
N VAL A 168 -5.31 -15.19 6.86
CA VAL A 168 -3.88 -14.87 6.70
C VAL A 168 -3.69 -13.45 6.17
N GLY A 169 -4.48 -13.05 5.17
CA GLY A 169 -4.45 -11.71 4.62
C GLY A 169 -4.78 -10.63 5.67
N GLY A 170 -5.86 -10.84 6.43
CA GLY A 170 -6.25 -9.94 7.51
C GLY A 170 -5.18 -9.81 8.60
N VAL A 171 -4.58 -10.94 9.01
CA VAL A 171 -3.47 -10.94 9.98
C VAL A 171 -2.25 -10.19 9.43
N ILE A 172 -1.89 -10.39 8.16
CA ILE A 172 -0.78 -9.65 7.52
C ILE A 172 -1.02 -8.14 7.55
N LEU A 173 -2.24 -7.67 7.24
CA LEU A 173 -2.57 -6.24 7.27
C LEU A 173 -2.46 -5.66 8.68
N ILE A 174 -2.95 -6.36 9.70
CA ILE A 174 -2.82 -5.91 11.09
C ILE A 174 -1.36 -5.86 11.51
N LEU A 175 -0.57 -6.88 11.20
CA LEU A 175 0.86 -6.91 11.51
C LEU A 175 1.64 -5.82 10.78
N LEU A 176 1.29 -5.53 9.53
CA LEU A 176 1.88 -4.44 8.75
C LEU A 176 1.59 -3.09 9.39
N GLY A 177 0.34 -2.83 9.76
CA GLY A 177 -0.04 -1.61 10.47
C GLY A 177 0.69 -1.46 11.81
N LEU A 178 0.78 -2.57 12.58
CA LEU A 178 1.51 -2.58 13.84
C LEU A 178 3.02 -2.33 13.66
N LYS A 179 3.62 -2.92 12.63
CA LYS A 179 5.02 -2.68 12.27
C LYS A 179 5.27 -1.20 12.00
N ILE A 180 4.47 -0.57 11.14
CA ILE A 180 4.56 0.85 10.81
C ILE A 180 4.50 1.71 12.08
N LEU A 181 3.55 1.40 12.97
CA LEU A 181 3.40 2.12 14.23
C LEU A 181 4.62 1.96 15.16
N LEU A 182 5.14 0.73 15.29
CA LEU A 182 6.29 0.44 16.17
C LEU A 182 7.59 1.04 15.64
N GLU A 183 7.80 1.07 14.34
CA GLU A 183 8.94 1.76 13.72
C GLU A 183 8.90 3.25 14.02
N HIS A 184 7.72 3.87 13.91
CA HIS A 184 7.57 5.29 14.24
C HIS A 184 7.79 5.60 15.73
N LEU A 185 7.35 4.72 16.62
CA LEU A 185 7.53 4.87 18.07
C LEU A 185 8.98 4.56 18.54
N GLY A 186 9.87 4.18 17.62
CA GLY A 186 11.27 3.89 17.92
C GLY A 186 11.54 2.57 18.62
N PHE A 187 10.57 1.65 18.62
CA PHE A 187 10.74 0.31 19.20
C PHE A 187 11.42 -0.68 18.26
N LEU A 188 11.46 -0.40 16.95
CA LEU A 188 12.04 -1.24 15.90
C LEU A 188 13.03 -0.46 15.02
N GLY A 189 13.74 0.51 15.56
CA GLY A 189 14.76 1.30 14.85
C GLY A 189 16.17 0.87 15.15
#